data_ca20c03638fe07ec883970f9a8d7d71e
#
_entry.id   ca20c03638fe07ec883970f9a8d7d71e
#
_cell.length_a   1.000
_cell.length_b   1.000
_cell.length_c   1.000
_cell.angle_alpha   90.00
_cell.angle_beta   90.00
_cell.angle_gamma   90.00
#
_symmetry.space_group_name_H-M   'P 1'
#
loop_
_entity.id
_entity.type
_entity.pdbx_description
1 polymer ?
#
loop_
_entity_poly.entity_id
_entity_poly.type
_entity_poly.pdbx_seq_one_letter_code
_entity_poly.pdbx_strand_id
1 'polypeptide(L)'
;MSRISGQAPTLPPTLADVAELAGVSRQTVSNAVNNPDLLRPDTLQRVQGAIDQLGYSPNRAARNLRTRTSHLIGLRFTPVQEGTANATMDRFVHSLVETSSAAGYHVLLFPGDTQDPTAGYDALLRSTAVDAFVATDTYLGNPQAAWLRSRRAPFVAFGRPWDNPDAGHPWVDVDGAAGAELATQHLLDRGHERIAWIGWRKEQVIGEDRRSGWTRAMRSRGLATTGLASRSDDTVGSGREASAVLLDEAAPTGFVCASDTLALGVMHTLADRGLVAGRDVAVVGFDDSQVAQVVPPGLTSVRQPLEEVAVEIVRALEGLLGHPPERAGGVLLAPELVVRGSS
;
A
#
# COMPACT_ATOMS: atom_id res chain seq x y z
N MET A 1 49.11 18.77 13.98
CA MET A 1 47.93 18.92 14.89
C MET A 1 47.22 20.22 14.48
N SER A 2 46.27 20.12 13.58
CA SER A 2 45.46 21.25 13.10
C SER A 2 44.14 21.28 13.88
N ARG A 3 43.89 22.36 14.61
CA ARG A 3 42.65 22.56 15.36
C ARG A 3 41.52 22.84 14.36
N ILE A 4 40.59 21.95 14.27
CA ILE A 4 39.29 22.19 13.62
C ILE A 4 38.54 23.17 14.52
N SER A 5 38.46 24.44 14.13
CA SER A 5 37.60 25.43 14.77
C SER A 5 36.15 25.05 14.55
N GLY A 6 35.54 24.51 15.60
CA GLY A 6 34.09 24.23 15.60
C GLY A 6 33.36 25.58 15.62
N GLN A 7 32.72 25.93 14.50
CA GLN A 7 31.66 26.91 14.50
C GLN A 7 30.52 26.38 15.36
N ALA A 8 30.11 27.13 16.38
CA ALA A 8 28.93 26.84 17.15
C ALA A 8 27.72 26.75 16.18
N PRO A 9 26.79 25.82 16.38
CA PRO A 9 25.59 25.71 15.53
C PRO A 9 24.84 27.05 15.63
N THR A 10 24.81 27.79 14.52
CA THR A 10 23.96 28.97 14.39
C THR A 10 22.53 28.51 14.48
N LEU A 11 21.77 28.99 15.45
CA LEU A 11 20.34 28.71 15.56
C LEU A 11 19.65 29.07 14.23
N PRO A 12 18.71 28.26 13.75
CA PRO A 12 17.98 28.58 12.53
C PRO A 12 17.28 29.94 12.69
N PRO A 13 17.23 30.74 11.61
CA PRO A 13 16.59 32.06 11.66
C PRO A 13 15.14 31.94 12.08
N THR A 14 14.67 32.92 12.82
CA THR A 14 13.32 32.99 13.38
C THR A 14 12.46 34.00 12.60
N LEU A 15 11.15 33.94 12.81
CA LEU A 15 10.21 34.94 12.28
C LEU A 15 10.56 36.38 12.75
N ALA A 16 11.22 36.52 13.93
CA ALA A 16 11.66 37.79 14.43
C ALA A 16 12.84 38.36 13.61
N ASP A 17 13.78 37.53 13.23
CA ASP A 17 14.96 37.93 12.42
C ASP A 17 14.51 38.38 11.01
N VAL A 18 13.53 37.70 10.41
CA VAL A 18 12.92 38.15 9.14
C VAL A 18 12.22 39.50 9.30
N ALA A 19 11.46 39.68 10.39
CA ALA A 19 10.76 40.92 10.67
C ALA A 19 11.75 42.11 10.84
N GLU A 20 12.85 41.89 11.53
CA GLU A 20 13.91 42.87 11.72
C GLU A 20 14.58 43.24 10.38
N LEU A 21 14.99 42.23 9.60
CA LEU A 21 15.63 42.44 8.30
C LEU A 21 14.70 43.14 7.27
N ALA A 22 13.42 42.77 7.24
CA ALA A 22 12.44 43.36 6.33
C ALA A 22 11.92 44.73 6.83
N GLY A 23 12.21 45.15 8.05
CA GLY A 23 11.69 46.40 8.66
C GLY A 23 10.16 46.40 8.83
N VAL A 24 9.59 45.29 9.27
CA VAL A 24 8.14 45.10 9.46
C VAL A 24 7.82 44.42 10.80
N SER A 25 6.55 44.35 11.15
CA SER A 25 6.12 43.60 12.33
C SER A 25 6.17 42.07 12.10
N ARG A 26 6.30 41.27 13.19
CA ARG A 26 6.17 39.81 13.13
C ARG A 26 4.85 39.36 12.51
N GLN A 27 3.76 40.13 12.78
CA GLN A 27 2.45 39.85 12.18
C GLN A 27 2.46 40.05 10.67
N THR A 28 3.20 41.05 10.17
CA THR A 28 3.35 41.30 8.73
C THR A 28 4.10 40.14 8.05
N VAL A 29 5.18 39.64 8.67
CA VAL A 29 5.89 38.44 8.17
C VAL A 29 4.99 37.22 8.17
N SER A 30 4.21 37.02 9.27
CA SER A 30 3.24 35.92 9.35
C SER A 30 2.17 36.02 8.26
N ASN A 31 1.72 37.24 7.93
CA ASN A 31 0.77 37.45 6.85
C ASN A 31 1.42 37.21 5.48
N ALA A 32 2.67 37.62 5.26
CA ALA A 32 3.38 37.38 4.02
C ALA A 32 3.50 35.88 3.70
N VAL A 33 3.70 35.07 4.72
CA VAL A 33 3.82 33.61 4.59
C VAL A 33 2.48 32.90 4.43
N ASN A 34 1.42 33.38 5.11
CA ASN A 34 0.15 32.64 5.21
C ASN A 34 -1.00 33.25 4.40
N ASN A 35 -1.00 34.56 4.19
CA ASN A 35 -2.07 35.30 3.52
C ASN A 35 -1.45 36.48 2.72
N PRO A 36 -0.65 36.20 1.69
CA PRO A 36 0.09 37.23 0.95
C PRO A 36 -0.83 38.31 0.36
N ASP A 37 -2.06 37.97 -0.01
CA ASP A 37 -3.06 38.89 -0.56
C ASP A 37 -3.48 40.02 0.38
N LEU A 38 -3.21 39.88 1.68
CA LEU A 38 -3.48 40.92 2.67
C LEU A 38 -2.42 42.01 2.70
N LEU A 39 -1.31 41.86 1.95
CA LEU A 39 -0.19 42.78 1.96
C LEU A 39 -0.09 43.56 0.65
N ARG A 40 0.46 44.79 0.79
CA ARG A 40 0.85 45.57 -0.40
C ARG A 40 2.01 44.86 -1.12
N PRO A 41 2.07 44.90 -2.47
CA PRO A 41 3.12 44.23 -3.24
C PRO A 41 4.55 44.57 -2.79
N ASP A 42 4.83 45.84 -2.53
CA ASP A 42 6.16 46.28 -2.09
C ASP A 42 6.55 45.68 -0.71
N THR A 43 5.58 45.53 0.19
CA THR A 43 5.82 44.95 1.52
C THR A 43 6.03 43.44 1.40
N LEU A 44 5.26 42.77 0.56
CA LEU A 44 5.41 41.35 0.28
C LEU A 44 6.79 41.03 -0.30
N GLN A 45 7.22 41.83 -1.29
CA GLN A 45 8.53 41.65 -1.93
C GLN A 45 9.70 41.84 -0.95
N ARG A 46 9.64 42.85 -0.05
CA ARG A 46 10.65 43.04 0.98
C ARG A 46 10.74 41.88 1.96
N VAL A 47 9.59 41.36 2.39
CA VAL A 47 9.54 40.19 3.30
C VAL A 47 10.05 38.94 2.62
N GLN A 48 9.68 38.73 1.36
CA GLN A 48 10.16 37.58 0.57
C GLN A 48 11.69 37.63 0.42
N GLY A 49 12.25 38.80 0.07
CA GLY A 49 13.71 38.99 -0.02
C GLY A 49 14.43 38.72 1.29
N ALA A 50 13.84 39.11 2.42
CA ALA A 50 14.41 38.81 3.75
C ALA A 50 14.35 37.30 4.10
N ILE A 51 13.27 36.62 3.72
CA ILE A 51 13.11 35.17 3.86
C ILE A 51 14.21 34.45 3.07
N ASP A 52 14.38 34.79 1.81
CA ASP A 52 15.36 34.17 0.92
C ASP A 52 16.80 34.44 1.39
N GLN A 53 17.10 35.67 1.81
CA GLN A 53 18.41 36.06 2.30
C GLN A 53 18.81 35.33 3.59
N LEU A 54 17.87 35.11 4.52
CA LEU A 54 18.13 34.43 5.79
C LEU A 54 18.00 32.91 5.66
N GLY A 55 17.47 32.37 4.57
CA GLY A 55 17.12 30.97 4.47
C GLY A 55 16.03 30.58 5.48
N TYR A 56 15.16 31.52 5.86
CA TYR A 56 14.11 31.25 6.82
C TYR A 56 13.07 30.29 6.25
N SER A 57 12.83 29.20 6.95
CA SER A 57 11.72 28.29 6.68
C SER A 57 10.70 28.38 7.83
N PRO A 58 9.41 28.59 7.53
CA PRO A 58 8.39 28.65 8.56
C PRO A 58 8.41 27.41 9.45
N ASN A 59 8.45 27.59 10.75
CA ASN A 59 8.42 26.48 11.70
C ASN A 59 7.06 25.76 11.61
N ARG A 60 7.07 24.55 11.04
CA ARG A 60 5.89 23.71 10.90
C ARG A 60 5.20 23.45 12.24
N ALA A 61 5.96 23.24 13.33
CA ALA A 61 5.38 23.01 14.65
C ALA A 61 4.56 24.22 15.15
N ALA A 62 5.04 25.44 14.93
CA ALA A 62 4.31 26.66 15.28
C ALA A 62 3.07 26.85 14.40
N ARG A 63 3.12 26.47 13.13
CA ARG A 63 1.98 26.50 12.22
C ARG A 63 0.93 25.48 12.64
N ASN A 64 1.35 24.24 12.91
CA ASN A 64 0.49 23.14 13.34
C ASN A 64 -0.26 23.44 14.63
N LEU A 65 0.41 24.08 15.61
CA LEU A 65 -0.24 24.55 16.83
C LEU A 65 -1.36 25.56 16.57
N ARG A 66 -1.21 26.41 15.57
CA ARG A 66 -2.21 27.42 15.20
C ARG A 66 -3.37 26.83 14.40
N THR A 67 -3.08 25.96 13.44
CA THR A 67 -4.09 25.36 12.54
C THR A 67 -4.72 24.11 13.13
N ARG A 68 -4.12 23.53 14.17
CA ARG A 68 -4.47 22.21 14.75
C ARG A 68 -4.41 21.09 13.72
N THR A 69 -3.58 21.24 12.68
CA THR A 69 -3.33 20.23 11.64
C THR A 69 -1.85 19.93 11.59
N SER A 70 -1.52 18.65 11.55
CA SER A 70 -0.13 18.18 11.47
C SER A 70 0.35 18.05 10.03
N HIS A 71 -0.57 17.91 9.07
CA HIS A 71 -0.32 17.50 7.70
C HIS A 71 0.42 16.15 7.62
N LEU A 72 0.23 15.28 8.63
CA LEU A 72 0.78 13.94 8.67
C LEU A 72 -0.33 12.89 8.62
N ILE A 73 -0.13 11.87 7.80
CA ILE A 73 -0.96 10.68 7.72
C ILE A 73 -0.16 9.54 8.34
N GLY A 74 -0.70 8.89 9.36
CA GLY A 74 -0.08 7.75 10.01
C GLY A 74 -0.33 6.46 9.22
N LEU A 75 0.73 5.74 8.87
CA LEU A 75 0.66 4.40 8.32
C LEU A 75 1.38 3.42 9.25
N ARG A 76 0.64 2.41 9.72
CA ARG A 76 1.23 1.35 10.54
C ARG A 76 2.09 0.45 9.66
N PHE A 77 3.33 0.24 10.06
CA PHE A 77 4.26 -0.62 9.37
C PHE A 77 4.49 -1.89 10.18
N THR A 78 4.17 -3.04 9.60
CA THR A 78 4.48 -4.34 10.22
C THR A 78 5.85 -4.77 9.72
N PRO A 79 6.81 -5.04 10.62
CA PRO A 79 8.13 -5.51 10.22
C PRO A 79 8.02 -6.77 9.36
N VAL A 80 8.79 -6.81 8.28
CA VAL A 80 8.87 -7.99 7.40
C VAL A 80 9.42 -9.16 8.20
N GLN A 81 8.69 -10.26 8.25
CA GLN A 81 9.22 -11.51 8.78
C GLN A 81 10.25 -12.08 7.79
N GLU A 82 11.28 -12.77 8.30
CA GLU A 82 12.36 -13.30 7.48
C GLU A 82 11.81 -14.10 6.28
N GLY A 83 12.25 -13.76 5.09
CA GLY A 83 11.96 -14.48 3.84
C GLY A 83 10.84 -13.94 2.97
N THR A 84 10.07 -12.93 3.38
CA THR A 84 8.99 -12.34 2.58
C THR A 84 9.31 -10.90 2.22
N ALA A 85 9.78 -10.67 1.00
CA ALA A 85 9.78 -9.32 0.43
C ALA A 85 8.34 -8.97 0.06
N ASN A 86 7.69 -8.07 0.80
CA ASN A 86 6.35 -7.60 0.47
C ASN A 86 6.41 -6.49 -0.60
N ALA A 87 6.74 -6.88 -1.83
CA ALA A 87 6.88 -5.96 -2.96
C ALA A 87 5.60 -5.14 -3.23
N THR A 88 4.44 -5.72 -2.94
CA THR A 88 3.15 -5.03 -3.06
C THR A 88 3.03 -3.89 -2.05
N MET A 89 3.37 -4.14 -0.79
CA MET A 89 3.33 -3.10 0.24
C MET A 89 4.39 -2.01 -0.01
N ASP A 90 5.56 -2.38 -0.49
CA ASP A 90 6.62 -1.43 -0.84
C ASP A 90 6.16 -0.48 -1.96
N ARG A 91 5.60 -1.00 -3.06
CA ARG A 91 5.00 -0.18 -4.12
C ARG A 91 3.86 0.70 -3.60
N PHE A 92 2.97 0.14 -2.78
CA PHE A 92 1.87 0.90 -2.18
C PHE A 92 2.39 2.07 -1.34
N VAL A 93 3.40 1.84 -0.49
CA VAL A 93 3.99 2.91 0.35
C VAL A 93 4.59 4.01 -0.51
N HIS A 94 5.33 3.67 -1.59
CA HIS A 94 5.86 4.66 -2.52
C HIS A 94 4.74 5.50 -3.15
N SER A 95 3.73 4.85 -3.72
CA SER A 95 2.59 5.53 -4.35
C SER A 95 1.82 6.40 -3.34
N LEU A 96 1.64 5.92 -2.10
CA LEU A 96 0.98 6.68 -1.04
C LEU A 96 1.78 7.93 -0.65
N VAL A 97 3.12 7.81 -0.55
CA VAL A 97 4.00 8.95 -0.22
C VAL A 97 3.95 10.01 -1.31
N GLU A 98 4.05 9.62 -2.58
CA GLU A 98 4.00 10.53 -3.73
C GLU A 98 2.64 11.25 -3.79
N THR A 99 1.55 10.49 -3.73
CA THR A 99 0.18 11.03 -3.80
C THR A 99 -0.13 11.94 -2.61
N SER A 100 0.24 11.53 -1.40
CA SER A 100 0.06 12.34 -0.18
C SER A 100 0.86 13.64 -0.27
N SER A 101 2.09 13.59 -0.78
CA SER A 101 2.94 14.78 -0.94
C SER A 101 2.32 15.78 -1.92
N ALA A 102 1.75 15.31 -3.03
CA ALA A 102 1.05 16.17 -3.99
C ALA A 102 -0.19 16.84 -3.38
N ALA A 103 -0.86 16.19 -2.43
CA ALA A 103 -1.99 16.73 -1.65
C ALA A 103 -1.56 17.57 -0.43
N GLY A 104 -0.25 17.79 -0.23
CA GLY A 104 0.28 18.60 0.89
C GLY A 104 0.39 17.86 2.22
N TYR A 105 0.28 16.54 2.23
CA TYR A 105 0.48 15.67 3.39
C TYR A 105 1.82 14.92 3.32
N HIS A 106 2.30 14.46 4.47
CA HIS A 106 3.42 13.53 4.56
C HIS A 106 3.00 12.26 5.28
N VAL A 107 3.63 11.14 4.93
CA VAL A 107 3.36 9.86 5.58
C VAL A 107 4.32 9.63 6.73
N LEU A 108 3.77 9.38 7.92
CA LEU A 108 4.49 8.97 9.12
C LEU A 108 4.36 7.45 9.28
N LEU A 109 5.44 6.73 9.06
CA LEU A 109 5.49 5.30 9.35
C LEU A 109 5.70 5.07 10.84
N PHE A 110 4.90 4.18 11.45
CA PHE A 110 5.09 3.77 12.84
C PHE A 110 5.02 2.25 12.97
N PRO A 111 5.78 1.66 13.92
CA PRO A 111 5.84 0.22 14.04
C PRO A 111 4.49 -0.36 14.51
N GLY A 112 4.10 -1.47 13.89
CA GLY A 112 3.02 -2.33 14.36
C GLY A 112 3.52 -3.32 15.40
N ASP A 113 2.61 -3.73 16.29
CA ASP A 113 2.82 -4.85 17.20
C ASP A 113 1.90 -6.00 16.77
N THR A 114 2.45 -7.20 16.62
CA THR A 114 1.66 -8.39 16.25
C THR A 114 0.78 -8.88 17.40
N GLN A 115 1.13 -8.56 18.65
CA GLN A 115 0.36 -8.92 19.85
C GLN A 115 -0.75 -7.89 20.13
N ASP A 116 -0.53 -6.63 19.79
CA ASP A 116 -1.52 -5.55 19.90
C ASP A 116 -1.65 -4.78 18.58
N PRO A 117 -2.61 -5.15 17.72
CA PRO A 117 -2.85 -4.46 16.46
C PRO A 117 -3.21 -2.98 16.60
N THR A 118 -3.55 -2.52 17.81
CA THR A 118 -3.90 -1.11 18.08
C THR A 118 -2.74 -0.31 18.69
N ALA A 119 -1.64 -0.97 19.02
CA ALA A 119 -0.45 -0.29 19.55
C ALA A 119 0.06 0.77 18.56
N GLY A 120 0.57 1.86 19.12
CA GLY A 120 1.07 3.00 18.35
C GLY A 120 0.01 4.02 17.95
N TYR A 121 -1.19 3.61 17.59
CA TYR A 121 -2.28 4.56 17.23
C TYR A 121 -2.62 5.50 18.38
N ASP A 122 -2.77 4.97 19.60
CA ASP A 122 -3.16 5.76 20.77
C ASP A 122 -2.14 6.84 21.14
N ALA A 123 -0.86 6.54 21.02
CA ALA A 123 0.21 7.51 21.25
C ALA A 123 0.18 8.67 20.25
N LEU A 124 -0.03 8.36 18.96
CA LEU A 124 -0.12 9.36 17.90
C LEU A 124 -1.38 10.21 18.02
N LEU A 125 -2.52 9.63 18.40
CA LEU A 125 -3.77 10.36 18.65
C LEU A 125 -3.63 11.31 19.83
N ARG A 126 -3.11 10.84 20.97
CA ARG A 126 -2.95 11.68 22.18
C ARG A 126 -2.00 12.85 21.96
N SER A 127 -0.96 12.66 21.17
CA SER A 127 0.01 13.72 20.83
C SER A 127 -0.45 14.61 19.68
N THR A 128 -1.60 14.32 19.05
CA THR A 128 -2.04 14.98 17.81
C THR A 128 -0.95 15.02 16.73
N ALA A 129 -0.16 13.95 16.67
CA ALA A 129 0.98 13.87 15.79
C ALA A 129 0.56 13.67 14.32
N VAL A 130 -0.61 13.10 14.08
CA VAL A 130 -1.16 12.85 12.75
C VAL A 130 -2.60 13.35 12.66
N ASP A 131 -3.05 13.72 11.46
CA ASP A 131 -4.42 14.17 11.21
C ASP A 131 -5.35 12.99 10.89
N ALA A 132 -4.81 11.94 10.28
CA ALA A 132 -5.56 10.75 9.90
C ALA A 132 -4.63 9.52 9.78
N PHE A 133 -5.25 8.35 9.57
CA PHE A 133 -4.51 7.10 9.37
C PHE A 133 -4.90 6.40 8.07
N VAL A 134 -3.96 5.63 7.52
CA VAL A 134 -4.24 4.56 6.58
C VAL A 134 -4.10 3.25 7.35
N ALA A 135 -5.19 2.49 7.44
CA ALA A 135 -5.21 1.18 8.08
C ALA A 135 -5.00 0.10 7.03
N THR A 136 -3.99 -0.73 7.23
CA THR A 136 -3.66 -1.88 6.36
C THR A 136 -3.89 -3.20 7.12
N ASP A 137 -3.53 -4.32 6.52
CA ASP A 137 -3.64 -5.65 7.13
C ASP A 137 -5.07 -6.02 7.55
N THR A 138 -6.05 -5.80 6.66
CA THR A 138 -7.44 -6.16 6.90
C THR A 138 -7.63 -7.67 6.88
N TYR A 139 -8.11 -8.24 7.98
CA TYR A 139 -8.44 -9.66 8.14
C TYR A 139 -9.71 -9.83 8.98
N LEU A 140 -10.26 -11.04 8.99
CA LEU A 140 -11.46 -11.36 9.78
C LEU A 140 -11.21 -11.12 11.27
N GLY A 141 -12.06 -10.30 11.89
CA GLY A 141 -11.96 -9.97 13.32
C GLY A 141 -10.84 -8.98 13.67
N ASN A 142 -10.24 -8.29 12.69
CA ASN A 142 -9.24 -7.25 12.96
C ASN A 142 -9.83 -6.11 13.80
N PRO A 143 -9.28 -5.83 15.00
CA PRO A 143 -9.85 -4.82 15.89
C PRO A 143 -9.54 -3.38 15.48
N GLN A 144 -8.61 -3.14 14.55
CA GLN A 144 -8.11 -1.80 14.20
C GLN A 144 -9.22 -0.84 13.81
N ALA A 145 -10.05 -1.21 12.83
CA ALA A 145 -11.12 -0.35 12.32
C ALA A 145 -12.15 -0.01 13.41
N ALA A 146 -12.56 -1.00 14.19
CA ALA A 146 -13.47 -0.80 15.33
C ALA A 146 -12.86 0.11 16.40
N TRP A 147 -11.58 -0.08 16.69
CA TRP A 147 -10.85 0.73 17.66
C TRP A 147 -10.72 2.19 17.21
N LEU A 148 -10.27 2.43 15.95
CA LEU A 148 -10.14 3.77 15.37
C LEU A 148 -11.50 4.50 15.36
N ARG A 149 -12.57 3.82 14.99
CA ARG A 149 -13.94 4.37 15.06
C ARG A 149 -14.35 4.74 16.46
N SER A 150 -14.08 3.90 17.45
CA SER A 150 -14.40 4.18 18.87
C SER A 150 -13.72 5.45 19.38
N ARG A 151 -12.55 5.77 18.84
CA ARG A 151 -11.76 6.98 19.12
C ARG A 151 -12.13 8.17 18.25
N ARG A 152 -13.05 8.00 17.28
CA ARG A 152 -13.39 8.99 16.25
C ARG A 152 -12.17 9.48 15.47
N ALA A 153 -11.17 8.61 15.31
CA ALA A 153 -9.98 8.90 14.53
C ALA A 153 -10.31 8.87 13.04
N PRO A 154 -9.97 9.90 12.25
CA PRO A 154 -10.11 9.83 10.80
C PRO A 154 -9.20 8.75 10.23
N PHE A 155 -9.74 7.85 9.41
CA PHE A 155 -8.93 6.84 8.70
C PHE A 155 -9.64 6.31 7.48
N VAL A 156 -8.84 5.78 6.54
CA VAL A 156 -9.27 4.99 5.39
C VAL A 156 -8.57 3.63 5.46
N ALA A 157 -9.29 2.55 5.20
CA ALA A 157 -8.68 1.23 5.13
C ALA A 157 -8.20 0.91 3.70
N PHE A 158 -6.99 0.36 3.58
CA PHE A 158 -6.58 -0.39 2.41
C PHE A 158 -6.90 -1.86 2.65
N GLY A 159 -7.94 -2.33 2.00
CA GLY A 159 -8.60 -3.60 2.18
C GLY A 159 -10.04 -3.44 2.68
N ARG A 160 -10.94 -4.25 2.13
CA ARG A 160 -12.36 -4.22 2.48
C ARG A 160 -12.62 -4.79 3.87
N PRO A 161 -13.72 -4.41 4.54
CA PRO A 161 -14.15 -5.00 5.81
C PRO A 161 -14.78 -6.38 5.55
N TRP A 162 -13.99 -7.44 5.65
CA TRP A 162 -14.36 -8.81 5.26
C TRP A 162 -15.51 -9.43 6.05
N ASP A 163 -15.71 -9.00 7.29
CA ASP A 163 -16.73 -9.51 8.22
C ASP A 163 -17.96 -8.61 8.33
N ASN A 164 -17.87 -7.37 7.85
CA ASN A 164 -18.97 -6.40 7.96
C ASN A 164 -18.94 -5.42 6.78
N PRO A 165 -19.66 -5.71 5.68
CA PRO A 165 -19.75 -4.80 4.53
C PRO A 165 -20.25 -3.40 4.87
N ASP A 166 -21.05 -3.27 5.96
CA ASP A 166 -21.61 -2.02 6.46
C ASP A 166 -20.76 -1.42 7.59
N ALA A 167 -19.47 -1.67 7.61
CA ALA A 167 -18.57 -1.28 8.69
C ALA A 167 -18.52 0.24 8.99
N GLY A 168 -19.08 1.07 8.12
CA GLY A 168 -19.28 2.50 8.36
C GLY A 168 -17.96 3.29 8.40
N HIS A 169 -16.94 2.85 7.68
CA HIS A 169 -15.71 3.58 7.41
C HIS A 169 -15.35 3.45 5.92
N PRO A 170 -14.66 4.44 5.33
CA PRO A 170 -14.21 4.33 3.95
C PRO A 170 -13.09 3.29 3.81
N TRP A 171 -13.11 2.60 2.68
CA TRP A 171 -12.07 1.64 2.32
C TRP A 171 -11.82 1.64 0.81
N VAL A 172 -10.61 1.27 0.44
CA VAL A 172 -10.20 1.00 -0.95
C VAL A 172 -9.59 -0.39 -0.99
N ASP A 173 -9.98 -1.20 -1.95
CA ASP A 173 -9.43 -2.54 -2.11
C ASP A 173 -9.29 -2.89 -3.60
N VAL A 174 -8.53 -3.94 -3.89
CA VAL A 174 -8.38 -4.51 -5.22
C VAL A 174 -9.24 -5.77 -5.32
N ASP A 175 -9.95 -5.95 -6.42
CA ASP A 175 -10.76 -7.17 -6.67
C ASP A 175 -9.85 -8.38 -6.94
N GLY A 176 -9.39 -9.01 -5.86
CA GLY A 176 -8.52 -10.17 -5.92
C GLY A 176 -9.19 -11.36 -6.62
N ALA A 177 -10.48 -11.52 -6.41
CA ALA A 177 -11.26 -12.58 -7.06
C ALA A 177 -11.34 -12.36 -8.58
N ALA A 178 -11.62 -11.14 -9.04
CA ALA A 178 -11.62 -10.83 -10.47
C ALA A 178 -10.22 -11.05 -11.09
N GLY A 179 -9.15 -10.69 -10.39
CA GLY A 179 -7.79 -10.92 -10.86
C GLY A 179 -7.47 -12.40 -11.06
N ALA A 180 -7.78 -13.24 -10.08
CA ALA A 180 -7.57 -14.68 -10.18
C ALA A 180 -8.49 -15.33 -11.23
N GLU A 181 -9.69 -14.79 -11.44
CA GLU A 181 -10.57 -15.20 -12.51
C GLU A 181 -9.96 -14.89 -13.89
N LEU A 182 -9.44 -13.66 -14.09
CA LEU A 182 -8.73 -13.28 -15.32
C LEU A 182 -7.53 -14.18 -15.60
N ALA A 183 -6.71 -14.47 -14.59
CA ALA A 183 -5.56 -15.38 -14.70
C ALA A 183 -5.99 -16.79 -15.12
N THR A 184 -7.05 -17.32 -14.51
CA THR A 184 -7.56 -18.65 -14.82
C THR A 184 -8.20 -18.70 -16.21
N GLN A 185 -8.99 -17.69 -16.56
CA GLN A 185 -9.62 -17.59 -17.88
C GLN A 185 -8.57 -17.53 -18.99
N HIS A 186 -7.49 -16.80 -18.80
CA HIS A 186 -6.37 -16.76 -19.74
C HIS A 186 -5.78 -18.15 -20.04
N LEU A 187 -5.63 -19.00 -19.01
CA LEU A 187 -5.16 -20.37 -19.21
C LEU A 187 -6.24 -21.27 -19.87
N LEU A 188 -7.49 -21.12 -19.48
CA LEU A 188 -8.62 -21.84 -20.09
C LEU A 188 -8.75 -21.52 -21.57
N ASP A 189 -8.58 -20.27 -21.98
CA ASP A 189 -8.66 -19.83 -23.38
C ASP A 189 -7.47 -20.34 -24.22
N ARG A 190 -6.37 -20.77 -23.57
CA ARG A 190 -5.23 -21.45 -24.19
C ARG A 190 -5.37 -22.99 -24.21
N GLY A 191 -6.51 -23.50 -23.75
CA GLY A 191 -6.82 -24.92 -23.81
C GLY A 191 -6.37 -25.73 -22.58
N HIS A 192 -5.94 -25.07 -21.50
CA HIS A 192 -5.64 -25.75 -20.25
C HIS A 192 -6.95 -26.12 -19.52
N GLU A 193 -7.16 -27.40 -19.22
CA GLU A 193 -8.34 -27.87 -18.48
C GLU A 193 -8.00 -28.31 -17.04
N ARG A 194 -6.74 -28.64 -16.76
CA ARG A 194 -6.25 -29.01 -15.44
C ARG A 194 -5.36 -27.89 -14.90
N ILE A 195 -6.00 -26.88 -14.30
CA ILE A 195 -5.32 -25.71 -13.75
C ILE A 195 -5.33 -25.82 -12.23
N ALA A 196 -4.14 -25.92 -11.64
CA ALA A 196 -4.00 -25.97 -10.19
C ALA A 196 -3.96 -24.55 -9.58
N TRP A 197 -4.42 -24.47 -8.34
CA TRP A 197 -4.33 -23.30 -7.49
C TRP A 197 -3.32 -23.52 -6.36
N ILE A 198 -2.41 -22.57 -6.15
CA ILE A 198 -1.58 -22.51 -4.95
C ILE A 198 -1.83 -21.17 -4.28
N GLY A 199 -2.33 -21.22 -3.03
CA GLY A 199 -2.69 -20.02 -2.28
C GLY A 199 -2.31 -20.08 -0.82
N TRP A 200 -2.72 -19.06 -0.10
CA TRP A 200 -2.39 -18.89 1.30
C TRP A 200 -3.29 -19.73 2.21
N ARG A 201 -2.95 -19.80 3.50
CA ARG A 201 -3.73 -20.49 4.51
C ARG A 201 -5.16 -19.95 4.58
N LYS A 202 -6.11 -20.79 4.96
CA LYS A 202 -7.56 -20.46 4.93
C LYS A 202 -7.92 -19.23 5.78
N GLU A 203 -7.17 -18.96 6.82
CA GLU A 203 -7.35 -17.83 7.73
C GLU A 203 -7.05 -16.49 7.05
N GLN A 204 -6.30 -16.52 5.94
CA GLN A 204 -5.97 -15.34 5.15
C GLN A 204 -7.07 -15.10 4.10
N VAL A 205 -8.04 -14.28 4.46
CA VAL A 205 -9.26 -14.07 3.65
C VAL A 205 -8.99 -13.56 2.24
N ILE A 206 -7.93 -12.77 2.05
CA ILE A 206 -7.50 -12.27 0.73
C ILE A 206 -7.14 -13.45 -0.18
N GLY A 207 -6.45 -14.46 0.36
CA GLY A 207 -6.12 -15.67 -0.39
C GLY A 207 -7.36 -16.49 -0.79
N GLU A 208 -8.35 -16.59 0.11
CA GLU A 208 -9.61 -17.27 -0.20
C GLU A 208 -10.48 -16.46 -1.19
N ASP A 209 -10.43 -15.14 -1.14
CA ASP A 209 -11.08 -14.28 -2.15
C ASP A 209 -10.49 -14.54 -3.54
N ARG A 210 -9.15 -14.50 -3.69
CA ARG A 210 -8.46 -14.84 -4.94
C ARG A 210 -8.81 -16.25 -5.39
N ARG A 211 -8.81 -17.23 -4.48
CA ARG A 211 -9.19 -18.63 -4.79
C ARG A 211 -10.62 -18.75 -5.30
N SER A 212 -11.52 -17.91 -4.81
CA SER A 212 -12.91 -17.92 -5.28
C SER A 212 -13.01 -17.58 -6.76
N GLY A 213 -12.18 -16.66 -7.26
CA GLY A 213 -12.08 -16.29 -8.67
C GLY A 213 -11.60 -17.47 -9.55
N TRP A 214 -10.52 -18.16 -9.14
CA TRP A 214 -10.08 -19.39 -9.78
C TRP A 214 -11.19 -20.44 -9.83
N THR A 215 -11.85 -20.69 -8.68
CA THR A 215 -12.93 -21.67 -8.59
C THR A 215 -14.09 -21.31 -9.52
N ARG A 216 -14.45 -20.04 -9.61
CA ARG A 216 -15.53 -19.54 -10.46
C ARG A 216 -15.19 -19.73 -11.94
N ALA A 217 -13.99 -19.39 -12.37
CA ALA A 217 -13.54 -19.60 -13.75
C ALA A 217 -13.51 -21.08 -14.15
N MET A 218 -12.97 -21.97 -13.30
CA MET A 218 -12.98 -23.41 -13.56
C MET A 218 -14.41 -23.96 -13.71
N ARG A 219 -15.28 -23.60 -12.78
CA ARG A 219 -16.69 -24.06 -12.78
C ARG A 219 -17.48 -23.52 -13.96
N SER A 220 -17.23 -22.33 -14.45
CA SER A 220 -17.90 -21.76 -15.63
C SER A 220 -17.67 -22.59 -16.89
N ARG A 221 -16.57 -23.35 -16.93
CA ARG A 221 -16.25 -24.31 -18.01
C ARG A 221 -16.60 -25.78 -17.66
N GLY A 222 -17.31 -26.00 -16.54
CA GLY A 222 -17.66 -27.35 -16.08
C GLY A 222 -16.51 -28.20 -15.57
N LEU A 223 -15.36 -27.57 -15.26
CA LEU A 223 -14.14 -28.26 -14.85
C LEU A 223 -14.08 -28.49 -13.34
N ALA A 224 -13.50 -29.63 -12.94
CA ALA A 224 -13.30 -29.98 -11.54
C ALA A 224 -12.20 -29.15 -10.88
N THR A 225 -12.38 -28.84 -9.59
CA THR A 225 -11.39 -28.16 -8.75
C THR A 225 -10.86 -29.06 -7.63
N THR A 226 -11.47 -30.23 -7.44
CA THR A 226 -11.08 -31.19 -6.39
C THR A 226 -9.70 -31.78 -6.68
N GLY A 227 -8.80 -31.78 -5.69
CA GLY A 227 -7.43 -32.28 -5.85
C GLY A 227 -6.48 -31.30 -6.59
N LEU A 228 -6.99 -30.15 -7.05
CA LEU A 228 -6.20 -29.16 -7.80
C LEU A 228 -5.87 -27.90 -6.97
N ALA A 229 -6.01 -27.91 -5.65
CA ALA A 229 -5.72 -26.74 -4.83
C ALA A 229 -4.86 -27.09 -3.62
N SER A 230 -3.84 -26.30 -3.39
CA SER A 230 -2.98 -26.36 -2.19
C SER A 230 -2.99 -25.03 -1.44
N ARG A 231 -2.80 -25.09 -0.12
CA ARG A 231 -2.65 -23.94 0.77
C ARG A 231 -1.30 -24.01 1.47
N SER A 232 -0.60 -22.88 1.50
CA SER A 232 0.76 -22.80 2.04
C SER A 232 1.05 -21.43 2.64
N ASP A 233 2.22 -21.28 3.23
CA ASP A 233 2.75 -19.97 3.57
C ASP A 233 3.25 -19.25 2.31
N ASP A 234 3.27 -17.93 2.32
CA ASP A 234 3.70 -17.13 1.17
C ASP A 234 5.24 -17.08 1.06
N THR A 235 5.83 -18.21 0.74
CA THR A 235 7.27 -18.36 0.53
C THR A 235 7.58 -19.15 -0.75
N VAL A 236 8.74 -18.90 -1.34
CA VAL A 236 9.22 -19.67 -2.51
C VAL A 236 9.34 -21.17 -2.16
N GLY A 237 9.81 -21.50 -0.95
CA GLY A 237 9.91 -22.87 -0.46
C GLY A 237 8.58 -23.59 -0.43
N SER A 238 7.56 -22.94 0.15
CA SER A 238 6.21 -23.49 0.22
C SER A 238 5.56 -23.65 -1.16
N GLY A 239 5.83 -22.72 -2.08
CA GLY A 239 5.42 -22.85 -3.49
C GLY A 239 6.05 -24.06 -4.18
N ARG A 240 7.33 -24.33 -3.91
CA ARG A 240 8.02 -25.54 -4.41
C ARG A 240 7.40 -26.82 -3.89
N GLU A 241 7.19 -26.91 -2.57
CA GLU A 241 6.59 -28.10 -1.95
C GLU A 241 5.19 -28.38 -2.47
N ALA A 242 4.33 -27.35 -2.50
CA ALA A 242 2.96 -27.47 -2.97
C ALA A 242 2.88 -27.86 -4.45
N SER A 243 3.72 -27.26 -5.30
CA SER A 243 3.75 -27.59 -6.73
C SER A 243 4.29 -28.99 -7.02
N ALA A 244 5.28 -29.45 -6.25
CA ALA A 244 5.80 -30.81 -6.39
C ALA A 244 4.71 -31.86 -6.13
N VAL A 245 3.94 -31.71 -5.04
CA VAL A 245 2.82 -32.62 -4.71
C VAL A 245 1.75 -32.59 -5.80
N LEU A 246 1.34 -31.37 -6.22
CA LEU A 246 0.28 -31.24 -7.25
C LEU A 246 0.71 -31.83 -8.61
N LEU A 247 1.97 -31.70 -9.00
CA LEU A 247 2.51 -32.30 -10.23
C LEU A 247 2.45 -33.82 -10.17
N ASP A 248 2.77 -34.42 -9.00
CA ASP A 248 2.79 -35.87 -8.83
C ASP A 248 1.40 -36.47 -8.74
N GLU A 249 0.47 -35.82 -8.05
CA GLU A 249 -0.85 -36.36 -7.74
C GLU A 249 -1.92 -35.99 -8.80
N ALA A 250 -1.85 -34.78 -9.35
CA ALA A 250 -2.89 -34.22 -10.21
C ALA A 250 -2.43 -33.90 -11.63
N ALA A 251 -1.13 -33.89 -11.90
CA ALA A 251 -0.54 -33.58 -13.20
C ALA A 251 -1.19 -32.36 -13.89
N PRO A 252 -1.24 -31.17 -13.25
CA PRO A 252 -1.82 -29.97 -13.85
C PRO A 252 -1.02 -29.51 -15.05
N THR A 253 -1.70 -28.94 -16.03
CA THR A 253 -1.06 -28.32 -17.20
C THR A 253 -0.82 -26.83 -17.01
N GLY A 254 -1.35 -26.23 -15.93
CA GLY A 254 -1.14 -24.85 -15.56
C GLY A 254 -1.35 -24.61 -14.07
N PHE A 255 -0.73 -23.55 -13.58
CA PHE A 255 -0.84 -23.07 -12.20
C PHE A 255 -1.28 -21.61 -12.17
N VAL A 256 -2.23 -21.30 -11.28
CA VAL A 256 -2.55 -19.95 -10.83
C VAL A 256 -2.17 -19.84 -9.36
N CYS A 257 -1.30 -18.88 -9.04
CA CYS A 257 -0.76 -18.71 -7.70
C CYS A 257 -1.30 -17.43 -7.05
N ALA A 258 -1.51 -17.46 -5.74
CA ALA A 258 -1.98 -16.30 -4.99
C ALA A 258 -0.96 -15.15 -4.92
N SER A 259 0.30 -15.39 -5.24
CA SER A 259 1.38 -14.40 -5.31
C SER A 259 2.45 -14.81 -6.30
N ASP A 260 3.28 -13.85 -6.71
CA ASP A 260 4.48 -14.12 -7.51
C ASP A 260 5.51 -14.94 -6.72
N THR A 261 5.56 -14.78 -5.41
CA THR A 261 6.43 -15.57 -4.53
C THR A 261 6.14 -17.07 -4.64
N LEU A 262 4.87 -17.45 -4.58
CA LEU A 262 4.44 -18.83 -4.76
C LEU A 262 4.68 -19.32 -6.21
N ALA A 263 4.42 -18.46 -7.20
CA ALA A 263 4.66 -18.76 -8.61
C ALA A 263 6.14 -19.04 -8.90
N LEU A 264 7.05 -18.29 -8.27
CA LEU A 264 8.49 -18.58 -8.34
C LEU A 264 8.83 -19.97 -7.80
N GLY A 265 8.18 -20.37 -6.71
CA GLY A 265 8.32 -21.73 -6.18
C GLY A 265 7.93 -22.78 -7.22
N VAL A 266 6.81 -22.58 -7.91
CA VAL A 266 6.38 -23.45 -9.02
C VAL A 266 7.42 -23.48 -10.12
N MET A 267 7.92 -22.32 -10.58
CA MET A 267 8.93 -22.24 -11.64
C MET A 267 10.22 -22.97 -11.26
N HIS A 268 10.65 -22.89 -10.00
CA HIS A 268 11.81 -23.66 -9.52
C HIS A 268 11.54 -25.16 -9.56
N THR A 269 10.36 -25.63 -9.12
CA THR A 269 10.00 -27.05 -9.20
C THR A 269 10.00 -27.57 -10.64
N LEU A 270 9.46 -26.78 -11.57
CA LEU A 270 9.48 -27.11 -12.99
C LEU A 270 10.93 -27.24 -13.52
N ALA A 271 11.79 -26.26 -13.21
CA ALA A 271 13.19 -26.28 -13.60
C ALA A 271 13.94 -27.49 -13.04
N ASP A 272 13.74 -27.84 -11.76
CA ASP A 272 14.35 -29.03 -11.13
C ASP A 272 13.91 -30.33 -11.80
N ARG A 273 12.74 -30.35 -12.47
CA ARG A 273 12.22 -31.49 -13.24
C ARG A 273 12.56 -31.42 -14.74
N GLY A 274 13.31 -30.44 -15.16
CA GLY A 274 13.66 -30.23 -16.59
C GLY A 274 12.49 -29.72 -17.43
N LEU A 275 11.41 -29.22 -16.79
CA LEU A 275 10.24 -28.60 -17.42
C LEU A 275 10.44 -27.10 -17.55
N VAL A 276 9.86 -26.51 -18.58
CA VAL A 276 9.94 -25.07 -18.86
C VAL A 276 8.56 -24.43 -18.68
N ALA A 277 8.50 -23.43 -17.82
CA ALA A 277 7.28 -22.62 -17.63
C ALA A 277 6.86 -21.94 -18.96
N GLY A 278 5.57 -22.01 -19.28
CA GLY A 278 4.99 -21.49 -20.52
C GLY A 278 5.10 -22.42 -21.73
N ARG A 279 6.03 -23.37 -21.73
CA ARG A 279 6.14 -24.39 -22.79
C ARG A 279 5.52 -25.71 -22.38
N ASP A 280 5.91 -26.24 -21.23
CA ASP A 280 5.49 -27.56 -20.75
C ASP A 280 4.37 -27.44 -19.72
N VAL A 281 4.41 -26.45 -18.86
CA VAL A 281 3.39 -26.12 -17.85
C VAL A 281 3.25 -24.61 -17.74
N ALA A 282 2.04 -24.09 -17.86
CA ALA A 282 1.79 -22.66 -17.72
C ALA A 282 1.81 -22.23 -16.24
N VAL A 283 2.33 -21.03 -15.95
CA VAL A 283 2.37 -20.47 -14.60
C VAL A 283 1.91 -19.01 -14.63
N VAL A 284 0.95 -18.69 -13.77
CA VAL A 284 0.48 -17.31 -13.57
C VAL A 284 0.61 -16.94 -12.08
N GLY A 285 1.24 -15.81 -11.82
CA GLY A 285 1.40 -15.22 -10.50
C GLY A 285 0.36 -14.15 -10.19
N PHE A 286 0.58 -13.43 -9.09
CA PHE A 286 -0.20 -12.29 -8.66
C PHE A 286 0.75 -11.27 -8.03
N ASP A 287 0.50 -9.97 -8.24
CA ASP A 287 1.17 -8.75 -7.74
C ASP A 287 2.00 -8.02 -8.80
N ASP A 288 2.39 -8.66 -9.90
CA ASP A 288 3.29 -8.15 -10.94
C ASP A 288 4.54 -7.48 -10.33
N SER A 289 5.19 -8.21 -9.43
CA SER A 289 6.39 -7.79 -8.73
C SER A 289 7.58 -7.62 -9.69
N GLN A 290 8.62 -6.94 -9.24
CA GLN A 290 9.83 -6.75 -10.03
C GLN A 290 10.45 -8.09 -10.48
N VAL A 291 10.33 -9.11 -9.64
CA VAL A 291 10.81 -10.46 -9.95
C VAL A 291 10.06 -11.08 -11.13
N ALA A 292 8.75 -10.83 -11.26
CA ALA A 292 7.96 -11.34 -12.38
C ALA A 292 8.50 -10.88 -13.75
N GLN A 293 9.14 -9.71 -13.79
CA GLN A 293 9.70 -9.15 -15.04
C GLN A 293 11.07 -9.72 -15.39
N VAL A 294 11.87 -10.07 -14.39
CA VAL A 294 13.29 -10.45 -14.60
C VAL A 294 13.53 -11.95 -14.61
N VAL A 295 12.62 -12.76 -14.04
CA VAL A 295 12.76 -14.22 -14.06
C VAL A 295 12.47 -14.78 -15.46
N PRO A 296 13.38 -15.53 -16.11
CA PRO A 296 13.09 -16.12 -17.41
C PRO A 296 12.01 -17.22 -17.31
N PRO A 297 11.06 -17.27 -18.28
CA PRO A 297 10.91 -16.47 -19.50
C PRO A 297 10.07 -15.18 -19.32
N GLY A 298 9.95 -14.67 -18.13
CA GLY A 298 9.05 -13.63 -17.67
C GLY A 298 7.75 -14.24 -17.13
N LEU A 299 7.42 -13.94 -15.87
CA LEU A 299 6.21 -14.46 -15.21
C LEU A 299 4.98 -13.64 -15.61
N THR A 300 4.00 -14.28 -16.24
CA THR A 300 2.64 -13.74 -16.39
C THR A 300 2.06 -13.52 -15.00
N SER A 301 1.57 -12.33 -14.69
CA SER A 301 1.11 -12.00 -13.35
C SER A 301 -0.05 -10.99 -13.37
N VAL A 302 -0.89 -11.06 -12.36
CA VAL A 302 -1.97 -10.11 -12.14
C VAL A 302 -1.42 -8.87 -11.46
N ARG A 303 -1.52 -7.71 -12.11
CA ARG A 303 -1.07 -6.42 -11.59
C ARG A 303 -2.18 -5.76 -10.77
N GLN A 304 -1.84 -5.36 -9.57
CA GLN A 304 -2.70 -4.52 -8.73
C GLN A 304 -2.48 -3.04 -9.07
N PRO A 305 -3.55 -2.23 -9.21
CA PRO A 305 -3.46 -0.79 -9.53
C PRO A 305 -3.14 0.03 -8.25
N LEU A 306 -1.96 -0.18 -7.66
CA LEU A 306 -1.60 0.39 -6.35
C LEU A 306 -1.48 1.91 -6.37
N GLU A 307 -1.13 2.48 -7.51
CA GLU A 307 -1.12 3.92 -7.77
C GLU A 307 -2.54 4.49 -7.64
N GLU A 308 -3.53 3.84 -8.25
CA GLU A 308 -4.95 4.23 -8.16
C GLU A 308 -5.48 4.02 -6.74
N VAL A 309 -5.06 2.94 -6.06
CA VAL A 309 -5.39 2.71 -4.64
C VAL A 309 -4.92 3.89 -3.79
N ALA A 310 -3.68 4.36 -3.97
CA ALA A 310 -3.16 5.49 -3.23
C ALA A 310 -3.94 6.79 -3.51
N VAL A 311 -4.30 7.05 -4.77
CA VAL A 311 -5.12 8.21 -5.15
C VAL A 311 -6.50 8.18 -4.49
N GLU A 312 -7.18 7.04 -4.52
CA GLU A 312 -8.51 6.92 -3.90
C GLU A 312 -8.45 7.01 -2.37
N ILE A 313 -7.41 6.46 -1.74
CA ILE A 313 -7.19 6.60 -0.29
C ILE A 313 -6.98 8.07 0.08
N VAL A 314 -6.10 8.80 -0.61
CA VAL A 314 -5.82 10.21 -0.30
C VAL A 314 -7.07 11.06 -0.54
N ARG A 315 -7.80 10.84 -1.64
CA ARG A 315 -9.10 11.51 -1.90
C ARG A 315 -10.10 11.28 -0.78
N ALA A 316 -10.23 10.04 -0.29
CA ALA A 316 -11.13 9.72 0.82
C ALA A 316 -10.68 10.38 2.13
N LEU A 317 -9.36 10.46 2.40
CA LEU A 317 -8.81 11.17 3.56
C LEU A 317 -9.09 12.68 3.50
N GLU A 318 -8.89 13.33 2.34
CA GLU A 318 -9.22 14.74 2.15
C GLU A 318 -10.71 15.01 2.42
N GLY A 319 -11.58 14.13 1.93
CA GLY A 319 -13.02 14.18 2.22
C GLY A 319 -13.32 14.10 3.71
N LEU A 320 -12.68 13.17 4.44
CA LEU A 320 -12.85 13.02 5.89
C LEU A 320 -12.34 14.23 6.69
N LEU A 321 -11.23 14.83 6.27
CA LEU A 321 -10.61 15.96 6.97
C LEU A 321 -11.27 17.29 6.63
N GLY A 322 -11.82 17.44 5.43
CA GLY A 322 -12.54 18.65 5.00
C GLY A 322 -14.01 18.64 5.38
N HIS A 323 -14.76 17.73 4.83
CA HIS A 323 -16.19 17.55 5.04
C HIS A 323 -16.51 16.07 5.07
N PRO A 324 -16.68 15.47 6.25
CA PRO A 324 -16.97 14.05 6.36
C PRO A 324 -18.18 13.66 5.51
N PRO A 325 -18.07 12.63 4.66
CA PRO A 325 -19.20 12.18 3.85
C PRO A 325 -20.32 11.63 4.74
N GLU A 326 -21.58 11.86 4.36
CA GLU A 326 -22.77 11.34 5.09
C GLU A 326 -22.78 9.81 5.13
N ARG A 327 -22.17 9.14 4.14
CA ARG A 327 -21.98 7.68 4.09
C ARG A 327 -20.54 7.35 3.72
N ALA A 328 -19.93 6.48 4.51
CA ALA A 328 -18.67 5.87 4.17
C ALA A 328 -18.92 4.88 3.02
N GLY A 329 -18.26 5.10 1.88
CA GLY A 329 -18.29 4.22 0.71
C GLY A 329 -17.01 3.40 0.61
N GLY A 330 -17.12 2.24 -0.05
CA GLY A 330 -15.97 1.44 -0.45
C GLY A 330 -15.67 1.60 -1.94
N VAL A 331 -14.40 1.57 -2.32
CA VAL A 331 -13.94 1.54 -3.70
C VAL A 331 -13.25 0.20 -3.95
N LEU A 332 -13.73 -0.53 -4.96
CA LEU A 332 -13.13 -1.79 -5.39
C LEU A 332 -12.54 -1.58 -6.79
N LEU A 333 -11.22 -1.68 -6.89
CA LEU A 333 -10.48 -1.45 -8.12
C LEU A 333 -10.21 -2.76 -8.85
N ALA A 334 -10.36 -2.75 -10.16
CA ALA A 334 -10.10 -3.92 -11.00
C ALA A 334 -8.59 -4.07 -11.27
N PRO A 335 -8.02 -5.26 -11.06
CA PRO A 335 -6.66 -5.55 -11.48
C PRO A 335 -6.58 -5.88 -12.97
N GLU A 336 -5.37 -5.91 -13.52
CA GLU A 336 -5.11 -6.31 -14.90
C GLU A 336 -4.19 -7.53 -14.99
N LEU A 337 -4.29 -8.31 -16.07
CA LEU A 337 -3.36 -9.41 -16.34
C LEU A 337 -2.23 -8.93 -17.26
N VAL A 338 -1.00 -9.08 -16.80
CA VAL A 338 0.21 -8.78 -17.59
C VAL A 338 0.79 -10.10 -18.12
N VAL A 339 0.53 -10.37 -19.39
CA VAL A 339 0.96 -11.62 -20.04
C VAL A 339 2.44 -11.56 -20.41
N ARG A 340 3.17 -12.63 -20.08
CA ARG A 340 4.59 -12.83 -20.40
C ARG A 340 4.84 -14.28 -20.87
N GLY A 341 6.09 -14.71 -20.86
CA GLY A 341 6.49 -15.99 -21.42
C GLY A 341 6.16 -17.25 -20.60
N SER A 342 5.66 -17.11 -19.36
CA SER A 342 5.35 -18.26 -18.50
C SER A 342 3.97 -18.88 -18.72
N SER A 343 3.15 -18.32 -19.62
CA SER A 343 1.80 -18.85 -19.90
C SER A 343 1.35 -18.59 -21.32
#